data_1bdb89017f4c4cb37534173ddaaabbaf
#
_entry.id   1bdb89017f4c4cb37534173ddaaabbaf
#
_cell.length_a   1.000
_cell.length_b   1.000
_cell.length_c   1.000
_cell.angle_alpha   90.00
_cell.angle_beta   90.00
_cell.angle_gamma   90.00
#
_symmetry.space_group_name_H-M   'P 1'
#
loop_
_entity.id
_entity.type
_entity.pdbx_description
1 polymer ?
#
loop_
_entity_poly.entity_id
_entity_poly.type
_entity_poly.pdbx_seq_one_letter_code
_entity_poly.pdbx_strand_id
1 'polypeptide(L)'
;MENKQPFIVRVATAEDARYAEQITEEMAASAKARGTGIARRSPEYIRQKMQEGKAVIAVTPSGEWVGFCYIEAWSHGKFVANSGLIVSPPFRGSGAAKAIKRKIFELSREKYPEAKIFGLTTTLAVMKINSELGYVPVTYSELTDDDEFWKGCQSCVNYEILMSKNRKNCLCTAMLFDPAAQKKKEAQAVAVPATPVQRVNGKKRRTFAGNWKLFERWLRFKRYVLLKPYRKKEEVSVTGGTMPEKKKFFFFDLF
;
A
#
# COMPACT_ATOMS: atom_id res chain seq x y z
N MET A 1 5.16 -20.37 -21.52
CA MET A 1 5.48 -20.41 -20.08
C MET A 1 6.84 -19.74 -19.93
N GLU A 2 6.89 -18.50 -19.43
CA GLU A 2 8.17 -17.82 -19.16
C GLU A 2 8.94 -18.63 -18.11
N ASN A 3 10.12 -19.07 -18.48
CA ASN A 3 11.06 -19.78 -17.61
C ASN A 3 11.54 -18.79 -16.53
N LYS A 4 10.81 -18.69 -15.41
CA LYS A 4 11.19 -17.81 -14.29
C LYS A 4 12.45 -18.38 -13.67
N GLN A 5 13.57 -17.71 -13.89
CA GLN A 5 14.82 -18.06 -13.22
C GLN A 5 14.60 -18.13 -11.70
N PRO A 6 15.02 -19.21 -11.03
CA PRO A 6 14.90 -19.34 -9.58
C PRO A 6 15.76 -18.28 -8.88
N PHE A 7 15.26 -17.77 -7.77
CA PHE A 7 16.00 -16.85 -6.90
C PHE A 7 15.78 -17.20 -5.43
N ILE A 8 16.74 -16.86 -4.60
CA ILE A 8 16.75 -17.07 -3.15
C ILE A 8 16.59 -15.71 -2.48
N VAL A 9 15.63 -15.60 -1.55
CA VAL A 9 15.42 -14.38 -0.74
C VAL A 9 15.87 -14.64 0.70
N ARG A 10 16.80 -13.84 1.19
CA ARG A 10 17.36 -13.98 2.53
C ARG A 10 17.73 -12.63 3.14
N VAL A 11 18.02 -12.61 4.42
CA VAL A 11 18.67 -11.45 5.06
C VAL A 11 20.04 -11.25 4.42
N ALA A 12 20.36 -10.02 4.11
CA ALA A 12 21.66 -9.67 3.53
C ALA A 12 22.77 -9.75 4.59
N THR A 13 23.96 -10.12 4.15
CA THR A 13 25.18 -10.23 4.96
C THR A 13 26.24 -9.24 4.49
N ALA A 14 27.36 -9.14 5.18
CA ALA A 14 28.48 -8.33 4.77
C ALA A 14 29.06 -8.74 3.40
N GLU A 15 28.95 -10.01 3.02
CA GLU A 15 29.39 -10.52 1.71
C GLU A 15 28.60 -9.93 0.54
N ASP A 16 27.34 -9.51 0.80
CA ASP A 16 26.48 -8.90 -0.20
C ASP A 16 26.83 -7.43 -0.48
N ALA A 17 27.77 -6.85 0.27
CA ALA A 17 28.27 -5.49 0.10
C ALA A 17 28.73 -5.19 -1.34
N ARG A 18 29.15 -6.21 -2.08
CA ARG A 18 29.53 -6.14 -3.50
C ARG A 18 28.40 -5.65 -4.43
N TYR A 19 27.14 -5.79 -4.02
CA TYR A 19 25.98 -5.35 -4.82
C TYR A 19 25.56 -3.91 -4.52
N ALA A 20 26.18 -3.22 -3.57
CA ALA A 20 25.71 -1.92 -3.07
C ALA A 20 25.67 -0.84 -4.16
N GLU A 21 26.69 -0.78 -5.03
CA GLU A 21 26.74 0.13 -6.17
C GLU A 21 25.61 -0.15 -7.14
N GLN A 22 25.48 -1.40 -7.58
CA GLN A 22 24.43 -1.84 -8.51
C GLN A 22 23.04 -1.53 -7.97
N ILE A 23 22.80 -1.73 -6.68
CA ILE A 23 21.52 -1.43 -6.01
C ILE A 23 21.24 0.08 -6.07
N THR A 24 22.19 0.92 -5.74
CA THR A 24 21.99 2.38 -5.70
C THR A 24 21.84 2.99 -7.09
N GLU A 25 22.56 2.48 -8.08
CA GLU A 25 22.41 2.86 -9.49
C GLU A 25 21.02 2.51 -10.01
N GLU A 26 20.55 1.29 -9.77
CA GLU A 26 19.21 0.89 -10.20
C GLU A 26 18.11 1.67 -9.45
N MET A 27 18.29 1.97 -8.16
CA MET A 27 17.37 2.85 -7.43
C MET A 27 17.26 4.22 -8.11
N ALA A 28 18.39 4.82 -8.48
CA ALA A 28 18.42 6.13 -9.14
C ALA A 28 17.80 6.08 -10.54
N ALA A 29 18.17 5.08 -11.35
CA ALA A 29 17.63 4.88 -12.69
C ALA A 29 16.11 4.65 -12.67
N SER A 30 15.63 3.81 -11.78
CA SER A 30 14.20 3.53 -11.60
C SER A 30 13.41 4.73 -11.09
N ALA A 31 13.99 5.56 -10.21
CA ALA A 31 13.36 6.79 -9.74
C ALA A 31 13.20 7.80 -10.88
N LYS A 32 14.26 7.99 -11.67
CA LYS A 32 14.25 8.86 -12.86
C LYS A 32 13.22 8.41 -13.89
N ALA A 33 13.19 7.12 -14.21
CA ALA A 33 12.27 6.57 -15.21
C ALA A 33 10.80 6.72 -14.83
N ARG A 34 10.47 6.69 -13.54
CA ARG A 34 9.09 6.83 -13.04
C ARG A 34 8.68 8.26 -12.72
N GLY A 35 9.61 9.21 -12.74
CA GLY A 35 9.35 10.58 -12.27
C GLY A 35 8.91 10.64 -10.79
N THR A 36 9.33 9.66 -9.97
CA THR A 36 8.95 9.55 -8.55
C THR A 36 10.18 9.29 -7.70
N GLY A 37 10.19 9.86 -6.48
CA GLY A 37 11.36 9.72 -5.63
C GLY A 37 11.45 8.36 -4.93
N ILE A 38 12.55 7.66 -5.17
CA ILE A 38 13.18 6.83 -4.13
C ILE A 38 14.23 7.72 -3.50
N ALA A 39 14.28 7.80 -2.17
CA ALA A 39 15.31 8.57 -1.49
C ALA A 39 16.70 8.11 -1.96
N ARG A 40 17.54 9.05 -2.41
CA ARG A 40 18.89 8.73 -2.81
C ARG A 40 19.68 8.22 -1.62
N ARG A 41 20.42 7.14 -1.82
CA ARG A 41 21.29 6.53 -0.81
C ARG A 41 22.68 6.30 -1.42
N SER A 42 23.71 6.43 -0.60
CA SER A 42 25.06 6.06 -1.02
C SER A 42 25.26 4.53 -0.92
N PRO A 43 26.21 3.96 -1.67
CA PRO A 43 26.57 2.56 -1.51
C PRO A 43 26.99 2.22 -0.09
N GLU A 44 27.69 3.11 0.61
CA GLU A 44 28.13 2.96 2.01
C GLU A 44 26.95 2.78 2.94
N TYR A 45 25.88 3.59 2.74
CA TYR A 45 24.65 3.46 3.52
C TYR A 45 23.98 2.10 3.32
N ILE A 46 23.96 1.58 2.09
CA ILE A 46 23.41 0.26 1.79
C ILE A 46 24.26 -0.84 2.43
N ARG A 47 25.59 -0.76 2.34
CA ARG A 47 26.52 -1.68 3.03
C ARG A 47 26.27 -1.72 4.54
N GLN A 48 26.13 -0.55 5.15
CA GLN A 48 25.82 -0.45 6.58
C GLN A 48 24.52 -1.20 6.93
N LYS A 49 23.44 -1.04 6.15
CA LYS A 49 22.18 -1.76 6.38
C LYS A 49 22.32 -3.28 6.26
N MET A 50 23.17 -3.75 5.36
CA MET A 50 23.51 -5.17 5.24
C MET A 50 24.26 -5.68 6.47
N GLN A 51 25.31 -4.95 6.91
CA GLN A 51 26.11 -5.30 8.09
C GLN A 51 25.27 -5.30 9.38
N GLU A 52 24.33 -4.38 9.53
CA GLU A 52 23.40 -4.32 10.67
C GLU A 52 22.34 -5.43 10.63
N GLY A 53 22.31 -6.28 9.60
CA GLY A 53 21.27 -7.28 9.40
C GLY A 53 19.86 -6.66 9.26
N LYS A 54 19.78 -5.44 8.72
CA LYS A 54 18.55 -4.68 8.48
C LYS A 54 18.15 -4.63 7.01
N ALA A 55 18.68 -5.53 6.20
CA ALA A 55 18.42 -5.60 4.78
C ALA A 55 18.05 -7.01 4.34
N VAL A 56 17.25 -7.11 3.29
CA VAL A 56 16.89 -8.33 2.60
C VAL A 56 17.35 -8.23 1.15
N ILE A 57 17.97 -9.27 0.66
CA ILE A 57 18.45 -9.38 -0.71
C ILE A 57 17.84 -10.61 -1.39
N ALA A 58 17.61 -10.51 -2.68
CA ALA A 58 17.31 -11.63 -3.54
C ALA A 58 18.44 -11.81 -4.55
N VAL A 59 18.91 -13.04 -4.71
CA VAL A 59 19.98 -13.42 -5.64
C VAL A 59 19.63 -14.72 -6.34
N THR A 60 20.13 -14.91 -7.55
CA THR A 60 20.03 -16.22 -8.23
C THR A 60 21.01 -17.21 -7.62
N PRO A 61 20.84 -18.53 -7.86
CA PRO A 61 21.86 -19.53 -7.47
C PRO A 61 23.23 -19.28 -8.09
N SER A 62 23.29 -18.61 -9.26
CA SER A 62 24.54 -18.19 -9.92
C SER A 62 25.17 -16.93 -9.33
N GLY A 63 24.53 -16.30 -8.34
CA GLY A 63 25.05 -15.08 -7.70
C GLY A 63 24.70 -13.78 -8.41
N GLU A 64 23.71 -13.78 -9.33
CA GLU A 64 23.21 -12.53 -9.93
C GLU A 64 22.26 -11.83 -8.98
N TRP A 65 22.36 -10.51 -8.85
CA TRP A 65 21.46 -9.72 -8.03
C TRP A 65 20.07 -9.57 -8.66
N VAL A 66 19.04 -9.91 -7.88
CA VAL A 66 17.63 -9.89 -8.29
C VAL A 66 16.88 -8.71 -7.69
N GLY A 67 17.13 -8.37 -6.42
CA GLY A 67 16.43 -7.27 -5.78
C GLY A 67 16.82 -7.07 -4.31
N PHE A 68 16.31 -5.97 -3.72
CA PHE A 68 16.72 -5.49 -2.41
C PHE A 68 15.62 -4.73 -1.70
N CYS A 69 15.66 -4.71 -0.36
CA CYS A 69 14.85 -3.85 0.50
C CYS A 69 15.53 -3.75 1.88
N TYR A 70 15.35 -2.64 2.60
CA TYR A 70 15.96 -2.47 3.91
C TYR A 70 15.03 -1.82 4.92
N ILE A 71 15.40 -1.92 6.20
CA ILE A 71 14.67 -1.38 7.36
C ILE A 71 15.30 -0.07 7.81
N GLU A 72 14.46 0.93 8.04
CA GLU A 72 14.79 2.14 8.78
C GLU A 72 13.86 2.24 10.00
N ALA A 73 14.43 2.57 11.15
CA ALA A 73 13.68 2.75 12.39
C ALA A 73 13.71 4.22 12.79
N TRP A 74 12.56 4.73 13.20
CA TRP A 74 12.30 6.13 13.52
C TRP A 74 11.66 6.26 14.91
N SER A 75 11.74 7.44 15.52
CA SER A 75 11.11 7.70 16.82
C SER A 75 11.45 6.62 17.86
N HIS A 76 12.75 6.31 18.01
CA HIS A 76 13.25 5.28 18.94
C HIS A 76 12.65 3.88 18.70
N GLY A 77 12.44 3.51 17.44
CA GLY A 77 11.92 2.19 17.07
C GLY A 77 10.41 2.03 17.18
N LYS A 78 9.66 3.10 17.45
CA LYS A 78 8.18 3.08 17.44
C LYS A 78 7.61 2.94 16.03
N PHE A 79 8.33 3.47 15.04
CA PHE A 79 8.00 3.40 13.63
C PHE A 79 9.12 2.74 12.84
N VAL A 80 8.75 1.89 11.91
CA VAL A 80 9.67 1.17 11.03
C VAL A 80 9.24 1.35 9.58
N ALA A 81 10.13 1.84 8.74
CA ALA A 81 9.92 1.94 7.32
C ALA A 81 10.60 0.78 6.59
N ASN A 82 9.87 0.08 5.72
CA ASN A 82 10.45 -0.83 4.74
C ASN A 82 10.77 -0.06 3.46
N SER A 83 12.00 0.41 3.38
CA SER A 83 12.49 1.37 2.38
C SER A 83 13.26 0.71 1.25
N GLY A 84 13.36 1.40 0.11
CA GLY A 84 14.24 1.04 -0.99
C GLY A 84 13.91 -0.28 -1.68
N LEU A 85 12.63 -0.69 -1.72
CA LEU A 85 12.24 -1.88 -2.49
C LEU A 85 12.54 -1.68 -3.97
N ILE A 86 13.48 -2.47 -4.48
CA ILE A 86 13.92 -2.44 -5.87
C ILE A 86 14.11 -3.86 -6.41
N VAL A 87 13.78 -4.06 -7.67
CA VAL A 87 13.98 -5.32 -8.40
C VAL A 87 14.67 -5.00 -9.70
N SER A 88 15.75 -5.71 -9.97
CA SER A 88 16.52 -5.63 -11.22
C SER A 88 15.60 -5.85 -12.43
N PRO A 89 15.75 -5.06 -13.51
CA PRO A 89 14.86 -5.09 -14.67
C PRO A 89 14.56 -6.48 -15.23
N PRO A 90 15.54 -7.39 -15.42
CA PRO A 90 15.29 -8.73 -15.96
C PRO A 90 14.37 -9.60 -15.10
N PHE A 91 14.28 -9.31 -13.80
CA PHE A 91 13.50 -10.10 -12.84
C PHE A 91 12.15 -9.44 -12.47
N ARG A 92 11.78 -8.34 -13.12
CA ARG A 92 10.45 -7.74 -12.91
C ARG A 92 9.35 -8.66 -13.42
N GLY A 93 8.23 -8.72 -12.70
CA GLY A 93 7.16 -9.67 -13.02
C GLY A 93 7.37 -11.11 -12.50
N SER A 94 8.57 -11.47 -12.02
CA SER A 94 8.89 -12.83 -11.50
C SER A 94 8.27 -13.15 -10.13
N GLY A 95 7.71 -12.16 -9.42
CA GLY A 95 7.27 -12.30 -8.04
C GLY A 95 8.32 -11.90 -6.99
N ALA A 96 9.54 -11.52 -7.41
CA ALA A 96 10.65 -11.15 -6.51
C ALA A 96 10.26 -10.01 -5.54
N ALA A 97 9.60 -8.95 -6.02
CA ALA A 97 9.15 -7.86 -5.15
C ALA A 97 8.25 -8.35 -4.00
N LYS A 98 7.33 -9.27 -4.28
CA LYS A 98 6.43 -9.86 -3.28
C LYS A 98 7.20 -10.70 -2.26
N ALA A 99 8.15 -11.53 -2.72
CA ALA A 99 8.96 -12.37 -1.86
C ALA A 99 9.88 -11.53 -0.95
N ILE A 100 10.57 -10.52 -1.51
CA ILE A 100 11.42 -9.59 -0.76
C ILE A 100 10.58 -8.82 0.28
N LYS A 101 9.41 -8.30 -0.12
CA LYS A 101 8.55 -7.52 0.78
C LYS A 101 8.01 -8.35 1.93
N ARG A 102 7.67 -9.62 1.69
CA ARG A 102 7.29 -10.54 2.75
C ARG A 102 8.45 -10.77 3.73
N LYS A 103 9.63 -11.07 3.21
CA LYS A 103 10.81 -11.35 4.04
C LYS A 103 11.24 -10.14 4.87
N ILE A 104 11.23 -8.92 4.30
CA ILE A 104 11.57 -7.71 5.06
C ILE A 104 10.51 -7.36 6.11
N PHE A 105 9.24 -7.65 5.83
CA PHE A 105 8.16 -7.50 6.80
C PHE A 105 8.34 -8.46 7.99
N GLU A 106 8.62 -9.73 7.74
CA GLU A 106 8.93 -10.73 8.78
C GLU A 106 10.12 -10.28 9.64
N LEU A 107 11.22 -9.86 9.00
CA LEU A 107 12.40 -9.32 9.69
C LEU A 107 12.08 -8.08 10.52
N SER A 108 11.21 -7.20 10.02
CA SER A 108 10.77 -6.01 10.75
C SER A 108 9.95 -6.39 11.99
N ARG A 109 9.09 -7.38 11.88
CA ARG A 109 8.29 -7.90 13.00
C ARG A 109 9.15 -8.60 14.07
N GLU A 110 10.20 -9.29 13.63
CA GLU A 110 11.16 -9.94 14.51
C GLU A 110 11.97 -8.93 15.31
N LYS A 111 12.57 -7.95 14.61
CA LYS A 111 13.45 -6.94 15.24
C LYS A 111 12.69 -5.87 16.04
N TYR A 112 11.45 -5.57 15.65
CA TYR A 112 10.63 -4.49 16.20
C TYR A 112 9.16 -4.95 16.38
N PRO A 113 8.89 -5.87 17.34
CA PRO A 113 7.60 -6.56 17.43
C PRO A 113 6.40 -5.63 17.71
N GLU A 114 6.63 -4.52 18.39
CA GLU A 114 5.56 -3.56 18.75
C GLU A 114 5.52 -2.31 17.84
N ALA A 115 6.48 -2.21 16.91
CA ALA A 115 6.56 -1.05 16.02
C ALA A 115 5.44 -1.03 14.99
N LYS A 116 4.98 0.16 14.66
CA LYS A 116 4.16 0.40 13.47
C LYS A 116 5.06 0.34 12.25
N ILE A 117 4.71 -0.53 11.28
CA ILE A 117 5.50 -0.70 10.06
C ILE A 117 4.80 0.03 8.92
N PHE A 118 5.51 0.91 8.22
CA PHE A 118 4.92 1.73 7.18
C PHE A 118 5.75 1.77 5.89
N GLY A 119 5.15 2.31 4.85
CA GLY A 119 5.81 2.57 3.58
C GLY A 119 5.04 3.61 2.77
N LEU A 120 5.78 4.41 2.01
CA LEU A 120 5.24 5.35 1.03
C LEU A 120 5.41 4.76 -0.36
N THR A 121 4.37 4.74 -1.17
CA THR A 121 4.43 4.21 -2.53
C THR A 121 3.52 4.94 -3.49
N THR A 122 3.93 5.04 -4.76
CA THR A 122 3.12 5.54 -5.87
C THR A 122 2.60 4.41 -6.76
N THR A 123 3.00 3.15 -6.51
CA THR A 123 2.68 2.02 -7.40
C THR A 123 1.60 1.12 -6.84
N LEU A 124 0.56 0.87 -7.63
CA LEU A 124 -0.52 -0.05 -7.29
C LEU A 124 -0.01 -1.47 -6.97
N ALA A 125 1.04 -1.93 -7.65
CA ALA A 125 1.62 -3.24 -7.40
C ALA A 125 2.15 -3.37 -5.96
N VAL A 126 2.87 -2.35 -5.46
CA VAL A 126 3.36 -2.33 -4.07
C VAL A 126 2.21 -2.15 -3.08
N MET A 127 1.18 -1.35 -3.40
CA MET A 127 -0.01 -1.24 -2.56
C MET A 127 -0.69 -2.59 -2.36
N LYS A 128 -0.87 -3.38 -3.44
CA LYS A 128 -1.43 -4.74 -3.37
C LYS A 128 -0.62 -5.67 -2.47
N ILE A 129 0.72 -5.68 -2.65
CA ILE A 129 1.62 -6.49 -1.81
C ILE A 129 1.51 -6.08 -0.35
N ASN A 130 1.50 -4.78 -0.05
CA ASN A 130 1.35 -4.28 1.31
C ASN A 130 0.00 -4.66 1.92
N SER A 131 -1.10 -4.54 1.15
CA SER A 131 -2.45 -4.93 1.63
C SER A 131 -2.54 -6.42 1.96
N GLU A 132 -1.88 -7.28 1.18
CA GLU A 132 -1.80 -8.72 1.47
C GLU A 132 -1.02 -9.03 2.77
N LEU A 133 -0.11 -8.13 3.18
CA LEU A 133 0.64 -8.21 4.45
C LEU A 133 -0.10 -7.55 5.62
N GLY A 134 -1.31 -7.04 5.40
CA GLY A 134 -2.13 -6.43 6.44
C GLY A 134 -1.94 -4.92 6.62
N TYR A 135 -1.17 -4.26 5.77
CA TYR A 135 -1.11 -2.79 5.77
C TYR A 135 -2.44 -2.21 5.29
N VAL A 136 -2.81 -1.08 5.85
CA VAL A 136 -3.97 -0.29 5.42
C VAL A 136 -3.51 1.09 4.94
N PRO A 137 -4.19 1.70 3.94
CA PRO A 137 -3.95 3.09 3.60
C PRO A 137 -4.29 3.99 4.79
N VAL A 138 -3.42 4.98 5.06
CA VAL A 138 -3.57 5.93 6.15
C VAL A 138 -3.23 7.34 5.69
N THR A 139 -3.59 8.33 6.51
CA THR A 139 -3.15 9.72 6.31
C THR A 139 -1.69 9.88 6.78
N TYR A 140 -0.99 10.88 6.26
CA TYR A 140 0.39 11.15 6.64
C TYR A 140 0.55 11.51 8.12
N SER A 141 -0.50 12.04 8.75
CA SER A 141 -0.53 12.35 10.17
C SER A 141 -0.48 11.12 11.10
N GLU A 142 -0.69 9.92 10.55
CA GLU A 142 -0.57 8.66 11.30
C GLU A 142 0.85 8.06 11.22
N LEU A 143 1.72 8.66 10.40
CA LEU A 143 3.12 8.28 10.29
C LEU A 143 3.97 8.98 11.37
N THR A 144 5.27 8.72 11.31
CA THR A 144 6.23 9.41 12.18
C THR A 144 6.31 10.92 11.87
N ASP A 145 6.44 11.72 12.89
CA ASP A 145 6.74 13.16 12.83
C ASP A 145 8.26 13.46 12.83
N ASP A 146 9.09 12.42 12.88
CA ASP A 146 10.55 12.50 12.87
C ASP A 146 11.06 13.24 11.62
N ASP A 147 11.72 14.37 11.84
CA ASP A 147 12.24 15.21 10.76
C ASP A 147 13.25 14.50 9.85
N GLU A 148 14.05 13.58 10.41
CA GLU A 148 15.02 12.81 9.63
C GLU A 148 14.35 11.91 8.60
N PHE A 149 13.16 11.36 8.92
CA PHE A 149 12.38 10.63 7.93
C PHE A 149 11.99 11.54 6.75
N TRP A 150 11.46 12.72 7.05
CA TRP A 150 10.97 13.64 6.02
C TRP A 150 12.10 14.28 5.19
N LYS A 151 13.31 14.40 5.75
CA LYS A 151 14.51 14.80 4.98
C LYS A 151 14.80 13.83 3.83
N GLY A 152 14.46 12.56 3.96
CA GLY A 152 14.56 11.57 2.88
C GLY A 152 13.74 11.91 1.63
N CYS A 153 12.71 12.73 1.75
CA CYS A 153 11.90 13.19 0.62
C CYS A 153 12.51 14.37 -0.14
N GLN A 154 13.57 15.02 0.36
CA GLN A 154 14.18 16.21 -0.27
C GLN A 154 14.72 15.94 -1.67
N SER A 155 15.15 14.71 -1.96
CA SER A 155 15.62 14.31 -3.29
C SER A 155 14.50 13.93 -4.26
N CYS A 156 13.23 14.00 -3.82
CA CYS A 156 12.08 13.62 -4.62
C CYS A 156 11.57 14.81 -5.45
N VAL A 157 11.20 14.57 -6.71
CA VAL A 157 10.59 15.57 -7.60
C VAL A 157 9.27 16.15 -7.04
N ASN A 158 8.62 15.45 -6.13
CA ASN A 158 7.37 15.85 -5.50
C ASN A 158 7.58 16.54 -4.13
N TYR A 159 8.82 16.90 -3.78
CA TYR A 159 9.12 17.50 -2.48
C TYR A 159 8.36 18.81 -2.22
N GLU A 160 8.24 19.66 -3.23
CA GLU A 160 7.50 20.92 -3.13
C GLU A 160 6.01 20.69 -2.82
N ILE A 161 5.41 19.63 -3.40
CA ILE A 161 4.02 19.26 -3.11
C ILE A 161 3.89 18.88 -1.62
N LEU A 162 4.81 18.07 -1.12
CA LEU A 162 4.84 17.67 0.29
C LEU A 162 4.95 18.89 1.22
N MET A 163 5.85 19.81 0.91
CA MET A 163 6.09 21.00 1.72
C MET A 163 4.92 21.99 1.66
N SER A 164 4.31 22.19 0.48
CA SER A 164 3.12 23.05 0.33
C SER A 164 1.91 22.59 1.15
N LYS A 165 1.89 21.31 1.53
CA LYS A 165 0.85 20.69 2.37
C LYS A 165 1.31 20.46 3.81
N ASN A 166 2.39 21.12 4.26
CA ASN A 166 2.96 20.94 5.60
C ASN A 166 3.15 19.47 5.99
N ARG A 167 3.67 18.66 5.06
CA ARG A 167 3.89 17.20 5.20
C ARG A 167 2.62 16.36 5.48
N LYS A 168 1.43 16.92 5.27
CA LYS A 168 0.15 16.21 5.51
C LYS A 168 -0.34 15.41 4.32
N ASN A 169 0.20 15.67 3.11
CA ASN A 169 -0.18 14.99 1.88
C ASN A 169 0.91 15.09 0.81
N CYS A 170 0.97 14.08 -0.06
CA CYS A 170 1.83 14.04 -1.25
C CYS A 170 1.21 13.06 -2.27
N LEU A 171 1.85 12.88 -3.43
CA LEU A 171 1.42 11.90 -4.45
C LEU A 171 1.68 10.44 -4.06
N CYS A 172 2.44 10.17 -3.00
CA CYS A 172 2.61 8.83 -2.47
C CYS A 172 1.42 8.45 -1.60
N THR A 173 1.00 7.19 -1.67
CA THR A 173 0.07 6.62 -0.70
C THR A 173 0.83 6.13 0.52
N ALA A 174 0.46 6.60 1.70
CA ALA A 174 0.95 6.06 2.96
C ALA A 174 0.21 4.76 3.28
N MET A 175 0.94 3.73 3.64
CA MET A 175 0.39 2.46 4.07
C MET A 175 1.03 2.04 5.40
N LEU A 176 0.21 1.65 6.36
CA LEU A 176 0.62 1.36 7.74
C LEU A 176 0.12 -0.02 8.17
N PHE A 177 1.01 -0.79 8.77
CA PHE A 177 0.67 -1.96 9.57
C PHE A 177 0.82 -1.60 11.05
N ASP A 178 -0.27 -1.68 11.81
CA ASP A 178 -0.29 -1.46 13.26
C ASP A 178 -0.54 -2.80 13.96
N PRO A 179 0.46 -3.34 14.71
CA PRO A 179 0.31 -4.62 15.41
C PRO A 179 -0.80 -4.59 16.47
N ALA A 180 -1.03 -3.46 17.14
CA ALA A 180 -2.07 -3.34 18.15
C ALA A 180 -3.48 -3.37 17.51
N ALA A 181 -3.64 -2.70 16.36
CA ALA A 181 -4.89 -2.74 15.60
C ALA A 181 -5.17 -4.13 15.03
N GLN A 182 -4.12 -4.86 14.62
CA GLN A 182 -4.23 -6.22 14.12
C GLN A 182 -4.69 -7.18 15.25
N LYS A 183 -4.06 -7.13 16.41
CA LYS A 183 -4.46 -7.93 17.60
C LYS A 183 -5.93 -7.67 17.98
N LYS A 184 -6.39 -6.40 17.93
CA LYS A 184 -7.80 -6.04 18.19
C LYS A 184 -8.77 -6.66 17.16
N LYS A 185 -8.41 -6.62 15.87
CA LYS A 185 -9.24 -7.23 14.82
C LYS A 185 -9.35 -8.75 14.98
N GLU A 186 -8.25 -9.41 15.31
CA GLU A 186 -8.23 -10.85 15.54
C GLU A 186 -9.07 -11.24 16.77
N ALA A 187 -8.95 -10.50 17.87
CA ALA A 187 -9.77 -10.71 19.08
C ALA A 187 -11.27 -10.50 18.79
N GLN A 188 -11.63 -9.49 18.00
CA GLN A 188 -13.02 -9.26 17.59
C GLN A 188 -13.54 -10.34 16.63
N ALA A 189 -12.71 -10.85 15.74
CA ALA A 189 -13.10 -11.94 14.83
C ALA A 189 -13.38 -13.25 15.56
N VAL A 190 -12.65 -13.52 16.65
CA VAL A 190 -12.89 -14.68 17.52
C VAL A 190 -14.15 -14.51 18.37
N ALA A 191 -14.48 -13.27 18.74
CA ALA A 191 -15.66 -12.96 19.58
C ALA A 191 -17.00 -12.95 18.82
N VAL A 192 -16.99 -12.98 17.48
CA VAL A 192 -18.22 -13.11 16.68
C VAL A 192 -18.60 -14.58 16.64
N PRO A 193 -19.67 -15.04 17.34
CA PRO A 193 -20.10 -16.42 17.26
C PRO A 193 -20.46 -16.72 15.81
N ALA A 194 -19.91 -17.82 15.28
CA ALA A 194 -20.29 -18.32 13.97
C ALA A 194 -21.82 -18.51 13.98
N THR A 195 -22.55 -17.70 13.23
CA THR A 195 -24.00 -17.87 13.10
C THR A 195 -24.25 -19.28 12.60
N PRO A 196 -25.03 -20.11 13.33
CA PRO A 196 -25.25 -21.49 12.93
C PRO A 196 -25.93 -21.50 11.55
N VAL A 197 -25.31 -22.18 10.60
CA VAL A 197 -25.91 -22.42 9.29
C VAL A 197 -27.08 -23.37 9.50
N GLN A 198 -28.29 -22.85 9.66
CA GLN A 198 -29.47 -23.69 9.69
C GLN A 198 -29.65 -24.34 8.31
N ARG A 199 -29.53 -25.66 8.28
CA ARG A 199 -29.88 -26.47 7.12
C ARG A 199 -31.40 -26.68 7.10
N VAL A 200 -32.08 -25.99 6.21
CA VAL A 200 -33.49 -26.26 5.89
C VAL A 200 -33.51 -26.88 4.50
N ASN A 201 -34.04 -28.11 4.42
CA ASN A 201 -34.24 -28.86 3.16
C ASN A 201 -33.01 -29.08 2.28
N GLY A 202 -31.88 -29.52 2.85
CA GLY A 202 -30.73 -30.02 2.07
C GLY A 202 -29.98 -28.97 1.23
N LYS A 203 -30.45 -27.74 1.10
CA LYS A 203 -29.79 -26.66 0.36
C LYS A 203 -29.16 -25.65 1.34
N LYS A 204 -27.86 -25.40 1.17
CA LYS A 204 -27.13 -24.36 1.91
C LYS A 204 -27.74 -22.98 1.58
N ARG A 205 -28.65 -22.48 2.41
CA ARG A 205 -29.01 -21.05 2.38
C ARG A 205 -27.96 -20.29 3.19
N ARG A 206 -27.14 -19.51 2.51
CA ARG A 206 -26.34 -18.46 3.16
C ARG A 206 -27.33 -17.40 3.67
N THR A 207 -27.56 -17.35 4.98
CA THR A 207 -28.20 -16.20 5.61
C THR A 207 -27.24 -15.02 5.47
N PHE A 208 -27.62 -14.07 4.66
CA PHE A 208 -26.86 -12.84 4.47
C PHE A 208 -27.08 -11.98 5.71
N ALA A 209 -26.22 -12.10 6.72
CA ALA A 209 -26.11 -11.11 7.81
C ALA A 209 -25.40 -9.85 7.27
N GLY A 210 -25.89 -9.35 6.13
CA GLY A 210 -25.38 -8.17 5.48
C GLY A 210 -25.93 -6.92 6.15
N ASN A 211 -25.13 -5.92 6.29
CA ASN A 211 -25.57 -4.61 6.76
C ASN A 211 -26.61 -4.07 5.75
N TRP A 212 -27.89 -4.18 6.10
CA TRP A 212 -29.04 -3.77 5.27
C TRP A 212 -28.91 -2.34 4.77
N LYS A 213 -28.32 -1.44 5.58
CA LYS A 213 -28.04 -0.05 5.18
C LYS A 213 -27.06 0.05 4.00
N LEU A 214 -26.02 -0.81 3.97
CA LEU A 214 -25.09 -0.87 2.83
C LEU A 214 -25.76 -1.40 1.57
N PHE A 215 -26.63 -2.40 1.72
CA PHE A 215 -27.41 -2.94 0.60
C PHE A 215 -28.39 -1.91 0.02
N GLU A 216 -29.09 -1.16 0.86
CA GLU A 216 -29.95 -0.05 0.41
C GLU A 216 -29.16 1.06 -0.29
N ARG A 217 -27.98 1.44 0.24
CA ARG A 217 -27.09 2.41 -0.41
C ARG A 217 -26.62 1.91 -1.78
N TRP A 218 -26.27 0.63 -1.89
CA TRP A 218 -25.90 0.01 -3.16
C TRP A 218 -27.07 -0.03 -4.16
N LEU A 219 -28.28 -0.35 -3.72
CA LEU A 219 -29.49 -0.30 -4.56
C LEU A 219 -29.78 1.11 -5.05
N ARG A 220 -29.63 2.13 -4.20
CA ARG A 220 -29.78 3.55 -4.59
C ARG A 220 -28.72 3.92 -5.62
N PHE A 221 -27.46 3.58 -5.39
CA PHE A 221 -26.38 3.82 -6.35
C PHE A 221 -26.67 3.14 -7.69
N LYS A 222 -27.04 1.87 -7.69
CA LYS A 222 -27.41 1.14 -8.90
C LYS A 222 -28.56 1.83 -9.65
N ARG A 223 -29.62 2.22 -8.94
CA ARG A 223 -30.81 2.82 -9.53
C ARG A 223 -30.58 4.22 -10.09
N TYR A 224 -29.83 5.04 -9.41
CA TYR A 224 -29.70 6.47 -9.74
C TYR A 224 -28.42 6.81 -10.52
N VAL A 225 -27.41 5.99 -10.46
CA VAL A 225 -26.13 6.21 -11.14
C VAL A 225 -25.94 5.27 -12.32
N LEU A 226 -25.99 3.95 -12.11
CA LEU A 226 -25.72 2.97 -13.16
C LEU A 226 -26.87 2.81 -14.16
N LEU A 227 -28.13 2.88 -13.72
CA LEU A 227 -29.31 2.66 -14.58
C LEU A 227 -29.91 3.96 -15.10
N LYS A 228 -29.39 5.12 -14.75
CA LYS A 228 -29.88 6.42 -15.22
C LYS A 228 -29.93 6.55 -16.75
N PRO A 229 -28.98 6.01 -17.54
CA PRO A 229 -29.00 6.10 -19.00
C PRO A 229 -30.15 5.27 -19.67
N TYR A 230 -30.71 4.30 -18.98
CA TYR A 230 -31.74 3.40 -19.54
C TYR A 230 -33.17 3.85 -19.29
N ARG A 231 -33.42 4.99 -18.64
CA ARG A 231 -34.76 5.57 -18.57
C ARG A 231 -35.10 6.21 -19.93
N LYS A 232 -35.97 5.57 -20.73
CA LYS A 232 -36.57 6.18 -21.90
C LYS A 232 -37.11 7.56 -21.50
N LYS A 233 -36.76 8.59 -22.28
CA LYS A 233 -37.45 9.88 -22.28
C LYS A 233 -38.87 9.59 -22.71
N GLU A 234 -39.85 9.68 -21.83
CA GLU A 234 -41.24 9.88 -22.21
C GLU A 234 -41.30 11.30 -22.81
N GLU A 235 -41.67 11.38 -24.07
CA GLU A 235 -41.94 12.64 -24.74
C GLU A 235 -43.19 13.23 -24.09
N VAL A 236 -42.98 14.27 -23.29
CA VAL A 236 -44.08 15.12 -22.82
C VAL A 236 -44.39 16.11 -23.93
N SER A 237 -45.51 15.94 -24.58
CA SER A 237 -46.13 16.92 -25.50
C SER A 237 -46.38 18.21 -24.72
N VAL A 238 -45.70 19.29 -25.16
CA VAL A 238 -45.84 20.63 -24.60
C VAL A 238 -47.11 21.26 -25.15
N THR A 239 -48.16 21.38 -24.34
CA THR A 239 -49.17 22.43 -24.48
C THR A 239 -48.96 23.44 -23.36
N GLY A 240 -48.96 24.71 -23.74
CA GLY A 240 -48.45 25.86 -23.01
C GLY A 240 -48.90 26.06 -21.56
N GLY A 241 -48.03 26.64 -20.74
CA GLY A 241 -48.32 27.10 -19.39
C GLY A 241 -47.06 27.51 -18.65
N THR A 242 -46.97 28.79 -18.38
CA THR A 242 -46.15 29.55 -17.42
C THR A 242 -45.07 28.82 -16.60
N MET A 243 -43.86 29.35 -16.65
CA MET A 243 -42.67 28.96 -15.86
C MET A 243 -42.90 29.12 -14.35
N PRO A 244 -42.53 28.13 -13.52
CA PRO A 244 -42.23 28.35 -12.12
C PRO A 244 -40.73 28.48 -11.86
N GLU A 245 -40.40 29.36 -10.91
CA GLU A 245 -39.11 29.78 -10.40
C GLU A 245 -38.12 28.64 -10.11
N LYS A 246 -36.84 28.91 -10.44
CA LYS A 246 -35.69 28.05 -10.13
C LYS A 246 -35.42 28.02 -8.62
N LYS A 247 -35.78 26.94 -7.93
CA LYS A 247 -35.21 26.67 -6.60
C LYS A 247 -33.77 26.20 -6.74
N LYS A 248 -32.87 27.00 -6.18
CA LYS A 248 -31.45 26.65 -5.99
C LYS A 248 -31.36 25.48 -5.01
N PHE A 249 -30.93 24.31 -5.47
CA PHE A 249 -30.51 23.23 -4.59
C PHE A 249 -29.07 23.50 -4.16
N PHE A 250 -28.91 23.82 -2.87
CA PHE A 250 -27.62 23.87 -2.20
C PHE A 250 -27.10 22.45 -2.00
N PHE A 251 -25.90 22.23 -2.50
CA PHE A 251 -25.13 20.99 -2.35
C PHE A 251 -24.29 21.11 -1.08
N PHE A 252 -24.90 21.00 0.09
CA PHE A 252 -24.19 20.84 1.36
C PHE A 252 -25.11 20.05 2.28
N ASP A 253 -24.77 18.77 2.44
CA ASP A 253 -25.01 17.92 3.61
C ASP A 253 -24.75 16.48 3.20
N LEU A 254 -23.48 16.08 3.23
CA LEU A 254 -23.06 14.67 3.22
C LEU A 254 -21.61 14.59 3.69
N PHE A 255 -21.44 14.67 5.00
CA PHE A 255 -20.32 14.03 5.68
C PHE A 255 -20.85 13.16 6.82
#